data_3daf98c1a490f51ff065dbf0dc79d18a
#
_entry.id   3daf98c1a490f51ff065dbf0dc79d18a
#
_cell.length_a   1.000
_cell.length_b   1.000
_cell.length_c   1.000
_cell.angle_alpha   90.00
_cell.angle_beta   90.00
_cell.angle_gamma   90.00
#
_symmetry.space_group_name_H-M   'P 1'
#
loop_
_entity.id
_entity.type
_entity.pdbx_description
1 polymer ?
#
loop_
_entity_poly.entity_id
_entity_poly.type
_entity_poly.pdbx_seq_one_letter_code
_entity_poly.pdbx_strand_id
1 'polypeptide(L)'
;MANYKDLRYVFPASSIASGTISNSRLNISDFDDNKIVNDISTLGLRVHTQENLNASNTNSASFDVFQDSSGITNLTNTTRNALEYVSSVNVAEAYETGDRTSSYTITTQNATTQTGSINNWLDGSFSAGTTNSWHWNAAGSNQNGNSITFDLGSGNSKVYTGAKIYQSNTGSSGTWKWQGSNDNSSYTDLSSNFTWNGSDGGSGTAQYAEATWSNNTAYRYARLMGVVGATDTDSPWQTELEFRVKTTTANATGSFEGATITAGASTSKMGAVITYQDNAGTNTLNTDIILKLSANNGSNYATATLTALPDFSTGIKMAKVNDLSVTAGTQLKYKIEFANQSLGSKEARIRGVSLQY
;
A
#
# COMPACT_ATOMS: atom_id res chain seq x y z
N MET A 1 -28.53 -4.85 34.18
CA MET A 1 -27.17 -5.34 33.85
C MET A 1 -27.33 -6.63 33.07
N ALA A 2 -27.14 -6.62 31.77
CA ALA A 2 -27.20 -7.82 30.95
C ALA A 2 -26.04 -8.75 31.33
N ASN A 3 -26.36 -9.99 31.59
CA ASN A 3 -25.43 -10.97 32.07
C ASN A 3 -24.53 -11.43 30.91
N TYR A 4 -23.23 -11.27 30.99
CA TYR A 4 -22.26 -11.60 29.97
C TYR A 4 -22.29 -13.08 29.50
N LYS A 5 -23.02 -13.91 30.22
CA LYS A 5 -23.26 -15.33 29.91
C LYS A 5 -24.24 -15.54 28.75
N ASP A 6 -25.06 -14.55 28.42
CA ASP A 6 -26.09 -14.66 27.37
C ASP A 6 -25.57 -14.33 25.96
N LEU A 7 -24.30 -13.95 25.84
CA LEU A 7 -23.64 -13.65 24.57
C LEU A 7 -22.85 -14.83 23.96
N ARG A 8 -23.01 -16.02 24.50
CA ARG A 8 -22.53 -17.24 23.83
C ARG A 8 -23.49 -17.59 22.69
N TYR A 9 -23.25 -17.05 21.51
CA TYR A 9 -23.73 -17.68 20.29
C TYR A 9 -23.06 -19.05 20.15
N VAL A 10 -23.73 -20.09 20.63
CA VAL A 10 -23.37 -21.45 20.31
C VAL A 10 -23.88 -21.69 18.89
N PHE A 11 -23.02 -21.57 17.90
CA PHE A 11 -23.29 -22.09 16.57
C PHE A 11 -23.39 -23.63 16.72
N PRO A 12 -24.53 -24.27 16.45
CA PRO A 12 -24.56 -25.71 16.40
C PRO A 12 -23.57 -26.16 15.31
N ALA A 13 -22.73 -27.13 15.62
CA ALA A 13 -21.72 -27.66 14.69
C ALA A 13 -22.33 -28.07 13.32
N SER A 14 -23.60 -28.43 13.30
CA SER A 14 -24.39 -28.68 12.08
C SER A 14 -24.58 -27.47 11.16
N SER A 15 -24.44 -26.25 11.67
CA SER A 15 -24.53 -25.00 10.88
C SER A 15 -23.24 -24.69 10.14
N ILE A 16 -22.15 -25.38 10.46
CA ILE A 16 -20.80 -25.18 9.90
C ILE A 16 -20.41 -26.33 8.97
N ALA A 17 -21.21 -27.44 8.96
CA ALA A 17 -20.83 -28.71 8.34
C ALA A 17 -20.85 -28.74 6.81
N SER A 18 -21.41 -27.76 6.13
CA SER A 18 -21.34 -27.65 4.67
C SER A 18 -21.76 -26.26 4.20
N GLY A 19 -20.83 -25.39 3.96
CA GLY A 19 -21.09 -24.10 3.31
C GLY A 19 -20.02 -23.08 3.67
N THR A 20 -19.67 -22.27 2.70
CA THR A 20 -18.91 -21.04 2.92
C THR A 20 -19.73 -20.10 3.78
N ILE A 21 -19.18 -19.70 4.92
CA ILE A 21 -19.75 -18.58 5.68
C ILE A 21 -19.56 -17.36 4.79
N SER A 22 -20.67 -16.74 4.37
CA SER A 22 -20.62 -15.52 3.56
C SER A 22 -19.81 -14.45 4.30
N ASN A 23 -18.89 -13.80 3.61
CA ASN A 23 -18.10 -12.68 4.13
C ASN A 23 -18.96 -11.59 4.79
N SER A 24 -20.22 -11.44 4.39
CA SER A 24 -21.18 -10.51 4.99
C SER A 24 -21.69 -10.93 6.39
N ARG A 25 -21.38 -12.15 6.85
CA ARG A 25 -21.75 -12.66 8.19
C ARG A 25 -20.57 -12.76 9.14
N LEU A 26 -19.36 -12.62 8.62
CA LEU A 26 -18.15 -12.43 9.40
C LEU A 26 -17.90 -10.92 9.42
N ASN A 27 -17.71 -10.35 10.59
CA ASN A 27 -17.13 -9.00 10.68
C ASN A 27 -15.65 -9.14 10.29
N ILE A 28 -15.38 -9.15 8.96
CA ILE A 28 -14.06 -9.45 8.38
C ILE A 28 -13.06 -8.35 8.71
N SER A 29 -13.53 -7.19 9.19
CA SER A 29 -12.64 -6.14 9.69
C SER A 29 -11.78 -6.62 10.88
N ASP A 30 -12.20 -7.68 11.57
CA ASP A 30 -11.46 -8.25 12.70
C ASP A 30 -10.58 -9.46 12.31
N PHE A 31 -10.71 -9.95 11.06
CA PHE A 31 -9.85 -10.98 10.48
C PHE A 31 -8.86 -10.33 9.52
N ASP A 32 -7.77 -9.85 10.05
CA ASP A 32 -6.64 -9.47 9.24
C ASP A 32 -5.88 -10.74 8.82
N ASP A 33 -6.08 -11.18 7.58
CA ASP A 33 -5.37 -12.33 7.01
C ASP A 33 -3.84 -12.17 7.16
N ASN A 34 -3.35 -10.93 7.12
CA ASN A 34 -1.93 -10.63 7.31
C ASN A 34 -1.50 -10.82 8.76
N LYS A 35 -2.36 -10.52 9.72
CA LYS A 35 -2.08 -10.78 11.14
C LYS A 35 -1.98 -12.27 11.41
N ILE A 36 -2.87 -13.08 10.85
CA ILE A 36 -2.80 -14.55 10.97
C ILE A 36 -1.52 -15.08 10.34
N VAL A 37 -1.16 -14.64 9.15
CA VAL A 37 0.09 -15.00 8.46
C VAL A 37 1.30 -14.63 9.33
N ASN A 38 1.25 -13.48 9.96
CA ASN A 38 2.34 -12.99 10.79
C ASN A 38 2.44 -13.73 12.13
N ASP A 39 1.31 -14.04 12.77
CA ASP A 39 1.27 -14.86 14.00
C ASP A 39 1.81 -16.27 13.72
N ILE A 40 1.46 -16.89 12.59
CA ILE A 40 2.00 -18.17 12.13
C ILE A 40 3.50 -18.06 11.87
N SER A 41 3.96 -17.00 11.17
CA SER A 41 5.38 -16.76 10.92
C SER A 41 6.16 -16.61 12.22
N THR A 42 5.63 -15.85 13.18
CA THR A 42 6.22 -15.66 14.50
C THR A 42 6.31 -16.98 15.27
N LEU A 43 5.24 -17.78 15.25
CA LEU A 43 5.24 -19.09 15.91
C LEU A 43 6.26 -20.02 15.27
N GLY A 44 6.31 -20.09 13.93
CA GLY A 44 7.29 -20.88 13.20
C GLY A 44 8.72 -20.48 13.53
N LEU A 45 8.98 -19.17 13.55
CA LEU A 45 10.28 -18.65 13.91
C LEU A 45 10.70 -19.06 15.34
N ARG A 46 9.80 -18.97 16.32
CA ARG A 46 10.05 -19.35 17.72
C ARG A 46 10.31 -20.85 17.86
N VAL A 47 9.49 -21.68 17.24
CA VAL A 47 9.62 -23.15 17.32
C VAL A 47 10.96 -23.57 16.71
N HIS A 48 11.27 -23.14 15.49
CA HIS A 48 12.53 -23.52 14.84
C HIS A 48 13.77 -22.92 15.50
N THR A 49 13.64 -21.73 16.08
CA THR A 49 14.75 -21.19 16.89
C THR A 49 14.99 -22.05 18.10
N GLN A 50 13.93 -22.49 18.81
CA GLN A 50 14.06 -23.37 19.97
C GLN A 50 14.67 -24.73 19.60
N GLU A 51 14.25 -25.31 18.48
CA GLU A 51 14.86 -26.55 17.96
C GLU A 51 16.33 -26.34 17.62
N ASN A 52 16.67 -25.20 17.02
CA ASN A 52 18.01 -24.87 16.59
C ASN A 52 18.96 -24.51 17.76
N LEU A 53 18.45 -23.90 18.84
CA LEU A 53 19.20 -23.66 20.07
C LEU A 53 19.77 -24.97 20.64
N ASN A 54 18.96 -26.01 20.63
CA ASN A 54 19.37 -27.34 21.11
C ASN A 54 20.38 -28.02 20.18
N ALA A 55 20.32 -27.73 18.86
CA ALA A 55 21.21 -28.32 17.86
C ALA A 55 22.56 -27.60 17.73
N SER A 56 22.65 -26.34 18.09
CA SER A 56 23.81 -25.45 17.78
C SER A 56 24.55 -24.94 19.02
N ASN A 57 24.22 -25.45 20.20
CA ASN A 57 24.86 -25.05 21.48
C ASN A 57 24.84 -23.51 21.69
N THR A 58 23.73 -22.87 21.34
CA THR A 58 23.55 -21.42 21.34
C THR A 58 23.10 -20.94 22.72
N ASN A 59 23.65 -19.82 23.21
CA ASN A 59 23.38 -19.33 24.57
C ASN A 59 22.15 -18.42 24.64
N SER A 60 21.77 -17.78 23.53
CA SER A 60 20.64 -16.84 23.50
C SER A 60 20.10 -16.64 22.09
N ALA A 61 18.87 -16.13 22.02
CA ALA A 61 18.22 -15.75 20.77
C ALA A 61 17.47 -14.44 20.92
N SER A 62 17.44 -13.66 19.84
CA SER A 62 16.63 -12.47 19.69
C SER A 62 15.73 -12.59 18.46
N PHE A 63 14.55 -12.00 18.51
CA PHE A 63 13.55 -12.07 17.46
C PHE A 63 13.10 -10.68 17.04
N ASP A 64 12.98 -10.47 15.74
CA ASP A 64 12.32 -9.31 15.14
C ASP A 64 11.30 -9.80 14.11
N VAL A 65 10.04 -9.41 14.27
CA VAL A 65 8.92 -9.79 13.41
C VAL A 65 8.26 -8.55 12.77
N PHE A 66 8.94 -7.43 12.81
CA PHE A 66 8.57 -6.18 12.12
C PHE A 66 7.19 -5.61 12.48
N GLN A 67 6.70 -5.83 13.70
CA GLN A 67 5.45 -5.25 14.19
C GLN A 67 5.49 -3.73 14.16
N ASP A 68 6.66 -3.17 14.41
CA ASP A 68 6.95 -1.76 14.27
C ASP A 68 8.33 -1.54 13.61
N SER A 69 8.83 -0.33 13.62
CA SER A 69 10.15 0.01 13.06
C SER A 69 11.29 -0.01 14.07
N SER A 70 11.04 -0.34 15.35
CA SER A 70 12.05 -0.25 16.42
C SER A 70 13.21 -1.24 16.24
N GLY A 71 12.93 -2.39 15.63
CA GLY A 71 13.91 -3.43 15.30
C GLY A 71 14.73 -3.16 14.04
N ILE A 72 14.48 -2.05 13.31
CA ILE A 72 15.13 -1.75 12.02
C ILE A 72 15.89 -0.44 12.13
N THR A 73 17.13 -0.40 11.66
CA THR A 73 17.98 0.82 11.72
C THR A 73 18.23 1.47 10.37
N ASN A 74 18.46 0.72 9.32
CA ASN A 74 18.78 1.25 7.99
C ASN A 74 17.89 0.59 6.93
N LEU A 75 17.20 1.40 6.17
CA LEU A 75 16.41 1.00 5.01
C LEU A 75 17.01 1.67 3.77
N THR A 76 17.48 0.87 2.83
CA THR A 76 17.99 1.36 1.54
C THR A 76 17.22 0.68 0.42
N ASN A 77 16.44 1.44 -0.35
CA ASN A 77 15.55 0.91 -1.39
C ASN A 77 14.62 -0.21 -0.89
N THR A 78 14.27 -0.19 0.38
CA THR A 78 13.36 -1.12 1.03
C THR A 78 12.37 -0.36 1.89
N THR A 79 11.23 -0.97 2.15
CA THR A 79 10.18 -0.41 2.98
C THR A 79 9.69 -1.46 3.96
N ARG A 80 9.55 -1.08 5.24
CA ARG A 80 8.76 -1.84 6.21
C ARG A 80 7.29 -1.51 5.96
N ASN A 81 6.48 -2.54 5.75
CA ASN A 81 5.05 -2.42 5.51
C ASN A 81 4.27 -2.55 6.83
N ALA A 82 3.13 -1.86 6.94
CA ALA A 82 2.23 -1.98 8.09
C ALA A 82 1.69 -3.42 8.29
N LEU A 83 1.76 -4.25 7.25
CA LEU A 83 1.45 -5.68 7.30
C LEU A 83 2.63 -6.53 7.80
N GLU A 84 3.56 -5.94 8.55
CA GLU A 84 4.63 -6.58 9.31
C GLU A 84 5.59 -7.41 8.44
N TYR A 85 6.09 -6.79 7.38
CA TYR A 85 7.19 -7.33 6.55
C TYR A 85 8.07 -6.23 6.01
N VAL A 86 9.26 -6.58 5.56
CA VAL A 86 10.17 -5.71 4.80
C VAL A 86 10.34 -6.26 3.40
N SER A 87 10.28 -5.38 2.41
CA SER A 87 10.49 -5.71 0.99
C SER A 87 11.14 -4.57 0.22
N SER A 88 11.58 -4.83 -1.00
CA SER A 88 12.03 -3.82 -1.95
C SER A 88 10.87 -3.12 -2.69
N VAL A 89 9.63 -3.51 -2.40
CA VAL A 89 8.43 -2.89 -2.97
C VAL A 89 8.03 -1.68 -2.14
N ASN A 90 7.86 -0.57 -2.80
CA ASN A 90 7.39 0.67 -2.18
C ASN A 90 6.05 1.07 -2.81
N VAL A 91 5.12 1.51 -1.98
CA VAL A 91 3.84 2.09 -2.40
C VAL A 91 3.86 3.56 -2.00
N ALA A 92 3.80 4.42 -2.98
CA ALA A 92 3.67 5.86 -2.78
C ALA A 92 2.29 6.34 -3.22
N GLU A 93 1.76 7.35 -2.56
CA GLU A 93 0.55 8.05 -2.98
C GLU A 93 0.90 9.51 -3.24
N ALA A 94 0.58 9.98 -4.42
CA ALA A 94 0.85 11.35 -4.83
C ALA A 94 -0.25 11.87 -5.75
N TYR A 95 -0.41 13.21 -5.76
CA TYR A 95 -1.21 13.87 -6.78
C TYR A 95 -0.46 13.88 -8.10
N GLU A 96 -1.17 13.61 -9.19
CA GLU A 96 -0.64 13.73 -10.54
C GLU A 96 -0.58 15.21 -10.91
N THR A 97 0.59 15.68 -11.27
CA THR A 97 0.83 17.07 -11.64
C THR A 97 1.26 17.19 -13.11
N GLY A 98 1.26 18.40 -13.64
CA GLY A 98 1.67 18.68 -15.01
C GLY A 98 0.63 18.31 -16.07
N ASP A 99 1.00 18.38 -17.33
CA ASP A 99 0.11 18.09 -18.46
C ASP A 99 -0.22 16.60 -18.56
N ARG A 100 -1.49 16.25 -18.47
CA ARG A 100 -2.05 14.89 -18.56
C ARG A 100 -3.10 14.76 -19.65
N THR A 101 -3.20 15.73 -20.53
CA THR A 101 -4.19 15.74 -21.63
C THR A 101 -4.05 14.55 -22.56
N SER A 102 -2.84 14.04 -22.75
CA SER A 102 -2.57 12.82 -23.53
C SER A 102 -2.85 11.52 -22.77
N SER A 103 -2.99 11.59 -21.44
CA SER A 103 -3.20 10.40 -20.59
C SER A 103 -4.67 10.01 -20.43
N TYR A 104 -5.57 10.93 -20.61
CA TYR A 104 -7.01 10.73 -20.39
C TYR A 104 -7.83 11.21 -21.57
N THR A 105 -8.83 10.41 -21.93
CA THR A 105 -9.95 10.88 -22.76
C THR A 105 -11.11 11.26 -21.85
N ILE A 106 -11.63 12.48 -21.96
CA ILE A 106 -12.71 12.96 -21.12
C ILE A 106 -14.01 12.92 -21.89
N THR A 107 -15.06 12.34 -21.29
CA THR A 107 -16.43 12.36 -21.80
C THR A 107 -17.38 12.90 -20.75
N THR A 108 -18.44 13.57 -21.19
CA THR A 108 -19.44 14.15 -20.29
C THR A 108 -20.82 13.67 -20.62
N GLN A 109 -21.66 13.55 -19.60
CA GLN A 109 -23.09 13.38 -19.71
C GLN A 109 -23.78 14.59 -19.09
N ASN A 110 -24.57 15.29 -19.88
CA ASN A 110 -25.31 16.52 -19.52
C ASN A 110 -24.43 17.72 -19.12
N ALA A 111 -23.12 17.66 -19.35
CA ALA A 111 -22.23 18.80 -19.17
C ALA A 111 -21.72 19.24 -20.55
N THR A 112 -22.14 20.42 -21.00
CA THR A 112 -21.76 20.97 -22.31
C THR A 112 -20.76 22.11 -22.11
N THR A 113 -19.72 22.15 -22.93
CA THR A 113 -18.74 23.25 -22.91
C THR A 113 -19.40 24.53 -23.36
N GLN A 114 -19.32 25.56 -22.54
CA GLN A 114 -19.74 26.93 -22.91
C GLN A 114 -18.55 27.71 -23.44
N THR A 115 -17.39 27.62 -22.80
CA THR A 115 -16.18 28.32 -23.19
C THR A 115 -14.95 27.50 -22.78
N GLY A 116 -13.86 27.69 -23.52
CA GLY A 116 -12.61 26.95 -23.25
C GLY A 116 -12.63 25.50 -23.76
N SER A 117 -11.80 24.68 -23.20
CA SER A 117 -11.70 23.28 -23.55
C SER A 117 -11.75 22.41 -22.30
N ILE A 118 -12.43 21.27 -22.35
CA ILE A 118 -12.43 20.30 -21.25
C ILE A 118 -11.02 19.75 -20.97
N ASN A 119 -10.14 19.74 -21.97
CA ASN A 119 -8.74 19.32 -21.80
C ASN A 119 -7.93 20.28 -20.92
N ASN A 120 -8.34 21.57 -20.84
CA ASN A 120 -7.71 22.53 -19.93
C ASN A 120 -7.84 22.10 -18.45
N TRP A 121 -8.70 21.15 -18.15
CA TRP A 121 -8.83 20.59 -16.82
C TRP A 121 -7.73 19.58 -16.45
N LEU A 122 -6.85 19.25 -17.41
CA LEU A 122 -5.74 18.30 -17.22
C LEU A 122 -4.41 18.84 -17.80
N ASP A 123 -4.33 20.13 -18.14
CA ASP A 123 -3.16 20.68 -18.85
C ASP A 123 -2.00 21.08 -17.91
N GLY A 124 -2.18 20.91 -16.60
CA GLY A 124 -1.19 21.29 -15.59
C GLY A 124 -1.16 22.82 -15.32
N SER A 125 -2.12 23.58 -15.84
CA SER A 125 -2.22 25.02 -15.64
C SER A 125 -3.34 25.39 -14.68
N PHE A 126 -3.04 26.22 -13.71
CA PHE A 126 -4.01 26.73 -12.74
C PHE A 126 -4.55 28.11 -13.15
N SER A 127 -4.28 28.54 -14.37
CA SER A 127 -4.68 29.86 -14.87
C SER A 127 -6.15 29.90 -15.23
N ALA A 128 -6.85 30.91 -14.77
CA ALA A 128 -8.23 31.17 -15.18
C ALA A 128 -8.29 31.92 -16.51
N GLY A 129 -9.42 31.81 -17.17
CA GLY A 129 -9.73 32.58 -18.38
C GLY A 129 -10.30 31.72 -19.49
N THR A 130 -10.84 32.38 -20.51
CA THR A 130 -11.58 31.75 -21.61
C THR A 130 -10.76 30.74 -22.43
N THR A 131 -9.43 30.88 -22.43
CA THR A 131 -8.51 29.99 -23.15
C THR A 131 -7.83 28.96 -22.28
N ASN A 132 -7.78 29.18 -20.95
CA ASN A 132 -6.95 28.41 -20.01
C ASN A 132 -7.77 27.57 -19.03
N SER A 133 -9.09 27.60 -19.12
CA SER A 133 -9.99 26.87 -18.25
C SER A 133 -11.15 26.24 -19.01
N TRP A 134 -11.83 25.32 -18.41
CA TRP A 134 -13.07 24.77 -18.92
C TRP A 134 -14.27 25.37 -18.16
N HIS A 135 -15.08 26.09 -18.91
CA HIS A 135 -16.33 26.64 -18.43
C HIS A 135 -17.49 25.86 -19.03
N TRP A 136 -18.24 25.18 -18.21
CA TRP A 136 -19.34 24.34 -18.64
C TRP A 136 -20.70 24.99 -18.33
N ASN A 137 -21.68 24.72 -19.17
CA ASN A 137 -23.02 25.28 -19.02
C ASN A 137 -23.79 24.55 -17.96
N ALA A 138 -23.69 24.99 -16.72
CA ALA A 138 -24.30 24.33 -15.56
C ALA A 138 -25.02 25.30 -14.61
N ALA A 139 -25.07 26.59 -14.93
CA ALA A 139 -25.67 27.65 -14.09
C ALA A 139 -27.07 27.26 -13.62
N GLY A 140 -27.27 27.17 -12.31
CA GLY A 140 -28.55 26.84 -11.69
C GLY A 140 -29.07 25.43 -11.99
N SER A 141 -28.34 24.60 -12.70
CA SER A 141 -28.77 23.26 -13.09
C SER A 141 -28.61 22.23 -11.98
N ASN A 142 -29.60 21.34 -11.84
CA ASN A 142 -29.51 20.19 -10.93
C ASN A 142 -28.46 19.23 -11.46
N GLN A 143 -27.54 18.80 -10.58
CA GLN A 143 -26.43 17.94 -10.95
C GLN A 143 -26.75 16.44 -10.87
N ASN A 144 -27.92 16.07 -10.39
CA ASN A 144 -28.31 14.65 -10.28
C ASN A 144 -28.26 13.94 -11.63
N GLY A 145 -27.44 12.92 -11.72
CA GLY A 145 -27.22 12.12 -12.93
C GLY A 145 -26.25 12.70 -13.95
N ASN A 146 -25.71 13.88 -13.72
CA ASN A 146 -24.62 14.42 -14.57
C ASN A 146 -23.34 13.66 -14.29
N SER A 147 -22.52 13.45 -15.30
CA SER A 147 -21.23 12.80 -15.07
C SER A 147 -20.12 13.32 -15.98
N ILE A 148 -18.90 13.24 -15.47
CA ILE A 148 -17.66 13.51 -16.17
C ILE A 148 -16.77 12.30 -15.99
N THR A 149 -16.43 11.64 -17.08
CA THR A 149 -15.68 10.37 -17.09
C THR A 149 -14.31 10.56 -17.72
N PHE A 150 -13.30 10.09 -17.04
CA PHE A 150 -11.89 10.10 -17.44
C PHE A 150 -11.46 8.67 -17.78
N ASP A 151 -11.10 8.41 -19.04
CA ASP A 151 -10.66 7.12 -19.56
C ASP A 151 -9.17 7.11 -19.83
N LEU A 152 -8.43 6.21 -19.19
CA LEU A 152 -6.98 6.00 -19.42
C LEU A 152 -6.67 5.25 -20.73
N GLY A 153 -7.68 4.79 -21.45
CA GLY A 153 -7.50 3.94 -22.61
C GLY A 153 -7.29 2.47 -22.28
N SER A 154 -7.46 1.63 -23.30
CA SER A 154 -7.38 0.18 -23.15
C SER A 154 -6.00 -0.27 -22.63
N GLY A 155 -6.00 -1.20 -21.67
CA GLY A 155 -4.80 -1.75 -21.08
C GLY A 155 -4.19 -0.90 -19.95
N ASN A 156 -4.70 0.30 -19.69
CA ASN A 156 -4.23 1.15 -18.62
C ASN A 156 -5.22 1.20 -17.45
N SER A 157 -4.69 1.29 -16.24
CA SER A 157 -5.50 1.47 -15.04
C SER A 157 -4.66 2.11 -13.92
N LYS A 158 -5.32 2.80 -12.98
CA LYS A 158 -4.68 3.42 -11.81
C LYS A 158 -5.47 3.11 -10.54
N VAL A 159 -4.78 3.08 -9.41
CA VAL A 159 -5.41 3.02 -8.08
C VAL A 159 -5.62 4.45 -7.61
N TYR A 160 -6.83 4.95 -7.78
CA TYR A 160 -7.21 6.30 -7.36
C TYR A 160 -7.52 6.33 -5.88
N THR A 161 -6.94 7.28 -5.15
CA THR A 161 -7.14 7.47 -3.70
C THR A 161 -7.58 8.88 -3.32
N GLY A 162 -7.81 9.74 -4.31
CA GLY A 162 -8.31 11.08 -4.11
C GLY A 162 -8.33 11.89 -5.39
N ALA A 163 -8.86 13.09 -5.29
CA ALA A 163 -8.81 14.09 -6.35
C ALA A 163 -8.92 15.50 -5.76
N LYS A 164 -8.25 16.45 -6.39
CA LYS A 164 -8.38 17.89 -6.19
C LYS A 164 -8.96 18.53 -7.43
N ILE A 165 -10.02 19.31 -7.27
CA ILE A 165 -10.68 20.05 -8.31
C ILE A 165 -10.42 21.54 -8.06
N TYR A 166 -9.71 22.19 -8.96
CA TYR A 166 -9.39 23.61 -8.89
C TYR A 166 -10.39 24.41 -9.73
N GLN A 167 -10.85 25.51 -9.18
CA GLN A 167 -11.91 26.33 -9.76
C GLN A 167 -11.62 27.81 -9.46
N SER A 168 -11.82 28.68 -10.44
CA SER A 168 -11.43 30.09 -10.34
C SER A 168 -12.52 31.04 -9.87
N ASN A 169 -13.74 30.58 -9.69
CA ASN A 169 -14.83 31.42 -9.20
C ASN A 169 -15.51 30.81 -7.97
N THR A 170 -16.17 31.68 -7.20
CA THR A 170 -17.00 31.31 -6.08
C THR A 170 -18.25 30.64 -6.57
N GLY A 171 -18.61 29.56 -5.97
CA GLY A 171 -19.88 28.93 -6.23
C GLY A 171 -19.82 27.43 -5.92
N SER A 172 -20.92 26.95 -5.42
CA SER A 172 -21.12 25.52 -5.23
C SER A 172 -21.53 24.92 -6.56
N SER A 173 -20.90 23.78 -6.91
CA SER A 173 -21.33 22.97 -8.05
C SER A 173 -22.22 21.80 -7.62
N GLY A 174 -22.81 21.85 -6.43
CA GLY A 174 -23.65 20.79 -5.88
C GLY A 174 -22.85 19.68 -5.21
N THR A 175 -23.51 18.55 -4.99
CA THR A 175 -22.94 17.38 -4.31
C THR A 175 -22.58 16.30 -5.32
N TRP A 176 -21.38 15.78 -5.22
CA TRP A 176 -20.78 14.83 -6.14
C TRP A 176 -20.13 13.66 -5.40
N LYS A 177 -19.78 12.62 -6.14
CA LYS A 177 -18.95 11.51 -5.67
C LYS A 177 -18.03 11.01 -6.78
N TRP A 178 -16.92 10.41 -6.39
CA TRP A 178 -16.02 9.71 -7.29
C TRP A 178 -16.36 8.24 -7.39
N GLN A 179 -16.24 7.69 -8.59
CA GLN A 179 -16.51 6.29 -8.90
C GLN A 179 -15.41 5.73 -9.80
N GLY A 180 -15.16 4.41 -9.70
CA GLY A 180 -14.23 3.68 -10.55
C GLY A 180 -14.93 2.59 -11.36
N SER A 181 -14.42 2.30 -12.56
CA SER A 181 -14.89 1.23 -13.44
C SER A 181 -13.78 0.69 -14.32
N ASN A 182 -13.92 -0.57 -14.76
CA ASN A 182 -13.04 -1.17 -15.77
C ASN A 182 -13.76 -1.43 -17.11
N ASP A 183 -15.07 -1.31 -17.16
CA ASP A 183 -15.93 -1.61 -18.33
C ASP A 183 -16.77 -0.41 -18.83
N ASN A 184 -16.68 0.74 -18.16
CA ASN A 184 -17.47 1.96 -18.39
C ASN A 184 -19.00 1.76 -18.27
N SER A 185 -19.44 0.69 -17.64
CA SER A 185 -20.86 0.37 -17.43
C SER A 185 -21.18 0.13 -15.97
N SER A 186 -20.38 -0.68 -15.29
CA SER A 186 -20.49 -1.00 -13.87
C SER A 186 -19.54 -0.15 -13.07
N TYR A 187 -20.06 0.70 -12.19
CA TYR A 187 -19.27 1.64 -11.41
C TYR A 187 -19.35 1.35 -9.92
N THR A 188 -18.20 1.41 -9.26
CA THR A 188 -18.06 1.30 -7.80
C THR A 188 -17.83 2.67 -7.21
N ASP A 189 -18.56 3.03 -6.16
CA ASP A 189 -18.32 4.27 -5.41
C ASP A 189 -16.94 4.20 -4.72
N LEU A 190 -16.09 5.19 -4.99
CA LEU A 190 -14.77 5.34 -4.40
C LEU A 190 -14.80 6.28 -3.21
N SER A 191 -15.46 7.44 -3.35
CA SER A 191 -15.59 8.44 -2.29
C SER A 191 -16.98 8.42 -1.66
N SER A 192 -17.07 8.97 -0.46
CA SER A 192 -18.32 9.52 0.06
C SER A 192 -18.75 10.71 -0.77
N ASN A 193 -20.01 11.13 -0.61
CA ASN A 193 -20.50 12.37 -1.21
C ASN A 193 -19.72 13.57 -0.65
N PHE A 194 -19.35 14.50 -1.51
CA PHE A 194 -18.69 15.75 -1.15
C PHE A 194 -19.35 16.92 -1.88
N THR A 195 -19.29 18.08 -1.29
CA THR A 195 -19.74 19.32 -1.93
C THR A 195 -18.60 19.87 -2.77
N TRP A 196 -18.85 20.08 -4.05
CA TRP A 196 -17.91 20.73 -4.93
C TRP A 196 -18.09 22.25 -4.80
N ASN A 197 -17.31 22.84 -3.90
CA ASN A 197 -17.29 24.28 -3.69
C ASN A 197 -16.03 24.85 -4.36
N GLY A 198 -16.24 25.91 -5.11
CA GLY A 198 -15.16 26.81 -5.43
C GLY A 198 -14.90 27.74 -4.26
N SER A 199 -13.70 28.18 -4.09
CA SER A 199 -13.38 29.28 -3.19
C SER A 199 -13.22 30.60 -3.93
N ASP A 200 -13.28 31.68 -3.19
CA ASP A 200 -13.36 33.05 -3.71
C ASP A 200 -12.25 33.43 -4.71
N GLY A 201 -12.63 33.52 -5.96
CA GLY A 201 -12.12 34.47 -6.94
C GLY A 201 -10.61 34.58 -7.15
N GLY A 202 -9.89 33.49 -7.28
CA GLY A 202 -8.50 33.54 -7.67
C GLY A 202 -8.10 32.39 -8.58
N SER A 203 -7.31 32.69 -9.59
CA SER A 203 -6.51 31.64 -10.25
C SER A 203 -5.39 31.23 -9.30
N GLY A 204 -5.14 29.95 -9.16
CA GLY A 204 -3.98 29.48 -8.39
C GLY A 204 -4.17 28.16 -7.70
N THR A 205 -3.10 27.69 -7.09
CA THR A 205 -2.98 26.37 -6.49
C THR A 205 -3.58 26.27 -5.08
N ALA A 206 -4.02 27.37 -4.49
CA ALA A 206 -4.47 27.41 -3.08
C ALA A 206 -5.96 27.08 -2.90
N GLN A 207 -6.72 27.00 -3.99
CA GLN A 207 -8.18 26.91 -3.95
C GLN A 207 -8.67 25.68 -4.71
N TYR A 208 -9.05 24.65 -3.95
CA TYR A 208 -9.54 23.41 -4.53
C TYR A 208 -10.57 22.73 -3.62
N ALA A 209 -11.48 21.99 -4.23
CA ALA A 209 -12.27 20.98 -3.52
C ALA A 209 -11.48 19.67 -3.52
N GLU A 210 -11.27 19.07 -2.37
CA GLU A 210 -10.55 17.82 -2.22
C GLU A 210 -11.46 16.72 -1.70
N ALA A 211 -11.38 15.55 -2.33
CA ALA A 211 -11.95 14.32 -1.82
C ALA A 211 -10.87 13.26 -1.77
N THR A 212 -10.75 12.57 -0.62
CA THR A 212 -9.82 11.45 -0.44
C THR A 212 -10.57 10.21 0.03
N TRP A 213 -10.07 9.04 -0.35
CA TRP A 213 -10.67 7.75 0.00
C TRP A 213 -9.63 6.64 0.04
N SER A 214 -9.99 5.53 0.71
CA SER A 214 -9.15 4.32 0.71
C SER A 214 -9.55 3.42 -0.46
N ASN A 215 -8.58 3.05 -1.29
CA ASN A 215 -8.78 2.14 -2.41
C ASN A 215 -7.49 1.35 -2.70
N ASN A 216 -7.64 0.09 -3.09
CA ASN A 216 -6.55 -0.78 -3.53
C ASN A 216 -6.82 -1.39 -4.92
N THR A 217 -7.98 -1.13 -5.50
CA THR A 217 -8.37 -1.66 -6.81
C THR A 217 -7.99 -0.67 -7.90
N ALA A 218 -7.34 -1.16 -8.94
CA ALA A 218 -7.02 -0.36 -10.11
C ALA A 218 -8.23 -0.26 -11.05
N TYR A 219 -8.50 0.94 -11.54
CA TYR A 219 -9.58 1.23 -12.47
C TYR A 219 -9.06 1.96 -13.71
N ARG A 220 -9.59 1.58 -14.88
CA ARG A 220 -9.37 2.28 -16.13
C ARG A 220 -10.10 3.61 -16.15
N TYR A 221 -11.36 3.62 -15.70
CA TYR A 221 -12.23 4.79 -15.70
C TYR A 221 -12.33 5.37 -14.30
N ALA A 222 -12.11 6.67 -14.17
CA ALA A 222 -12.55 7.47 -13.03
C ALA A 222 -13.74 8.33 -13.46
N ARG A 223 -14.81 8.37 -12.66
CA ARG A 223 -16.00 9.16 -12.96
C ARG A 223 -16.36 10.05 -11.79
N LEU A 224 -16.52 11.34 -12.08
CA LEU A 224 -17.16 12.28 -11.18
C LEU A 224 -18.67 12.25 -11.48
N MET A 225 -19.47 11.84 -10.48
CA MET A 225 -20.91 11.63 -10.60
C MET A 225 -21.68 12.60 -9.74
N GLY A 226 -22.57 13.38 -10.36
CA GLY A 226 -23.46 14.30 -9.67
C GLY A 226 -24.54 13.55 -8.89
N VAL A 227 -24.76 13.94 -7.65
CA VAL A 227 -25.69 13.29 -6.72
C VAL A 227 -26.94 14.15 -6.51
N VAL A 228 -26.76 15.39 -6.08
CA VAL A 228 -27.87 16.31 -5.77
C VAL A 228 -27.37 17.74 -5.70
N GLY A 229 -28.31 18.69 -5.79
CA GLY A 229 -28.05 20.12 -5.71
C GLY A 229 -27.81 20.75 -7.07
N ALA A 230 -27.78 22.07 -7.09
CA ALA A 230 -27.56 22.85 -8.29
C ALA A 230 -26.20 23.57 -8.21
N THR A 231 -25.65 23.91 -9.37
CA THR A 231 -24.58 24.90 -9.44
C THR A 231 -25.12 26.25 -9.02
N ASP A 232 -24.23 27.12 -8.58
CA ASP A 232 -24.55 28.54 -8.38
C ASP A 232 -25.00 29.20 -9.68
N THR A 233 -25.49 30.42 -9.60
CA THR A 233 -25.95 31.25 -10.76
C THR A 233 -24.85 31.45 -11.79
N ASP A 234 -23.60 31.43 -11.37
CA ASP A 234 -22.44 31.47 -12.26
C ASP A 234 -21.96 30.04 -12.55
N SER A 235 -21.80 29.75 -13.83
CA SER A 235 -21.23 28.47 -14.25
C SER A 235 -19.78 28.34 -13.79
N PRO A 236 -19.35 27.21 -13.30
CA PRO A 236 -18.01 27.07 -12.75
C PRO A 236 -16.93 27.07 -13.82
N TRP A 237 -15.84 27.77 -13.53
CA TRP A 237 -14.63 27.81 -14.34
C TRP A 237 -13.60 26.84 -13.77
N GLN A 238 -13.46 25.69 -14.38
CA GLN A 238 -12.54 24.64 -13.95
C GLN A 238 -11.15 24.95 -14.52
N THR A 239 -10.16 25.05 -13.65
CA THR A 239 -8.79 25.37 -14.04
C THR A 239 -7.90 24.15 -14.09
N GLU A 240 -8.03 23.22 -13.14
CA GLU A 240 -7.20 22.02 -13.09
C GLU A 240 -7.88 20.92 -12.27
N LEU A 241 -7.56 19.65 -12.56
CA LEU A 241 -7.93 18.48 -11.80
C LEU A 241 -6.71 17.61 -11.58
N GLU A 242 -6.38 17.31 -10.33
CA GLU A 242 -5.30 16.39 -9.98
C GLU A 242 -5.86 15.15 -9.32
N PHE A 243 -5.64 13.96 -9.90
CA PHE A 243 -5.92 12.71 -9.22
C PHE A 243 -4.79 12.35 -8.26
N ARG A 244 -5.14 11.91 -7.07
CA ARG A 244 -4.23 11.24 -6.15
C ARG A 244 -4.24 9.75 -6.45
N VAL A 245 -3.07 9.21 -6.78
CA VAL A 245 -2.92 7.82 -7.20
C VAL A 245 -1.87 7.08 -6.38
N LYS A 246 -2.07 5.78 -6.22
CA LYS A 246 -1.05 4.87 -5.72
C LYS A 246 -0.13 4.46 -6.85
N THR A 247 1.15 4.64 -6.63
CA THR A 247 2.20 4.10 -7.49
C THR A 247 2.96 3.04 -6.70
N THR A 248 2.97 1.82 -7.23
CA THR A 248 3.75 0.73 -6.66
C THR A 248 5.00 0.55 -7.50
N THR A 249 6.15 0.55 -6.85
CA THR A 249 7.45 0.33 -7.48
C THR A 249 8.19 -0.78 -6.75
N ALA A 250 9.00 -1.53 -7.47
CA ALA A 250 9.95 -2.47 -6.88
C ALA A 250 11.37 -2.05 -7.28
N ASN A 251 12.24 -1.88 -6.28
CA ASN A 251 13.64 -1.66 -6.54
C ASN A 251 14.31 -3.02 -6.81
N ALA A 252 15.09 -3.10 -7.87
CA ALA A 252 15.78 -4.35 -8.25
C ALA A 252 16.73 -4.83 -7.14
N THR A 253 17.29 -3.90 -6.37
CA THR A 253 18.15 -4.17 -5.22
C THR A 253 17.73 -3.29 -4.04
N GLY A 254 17.91 -3.83 -2.84
CA GLY A 254 17.65 -3.08 -1.62
C GLY A 254 18.27 -3.79 -0.42
N SER A 255 18.30 -3.14 0.72
CA SER A 255 18.77 -3.77 1.95
C SER A 255 18.17 -3.12 3.18
N PHE A 256 18.12 -3.88 4.28
CA PHE A 256 17.83 -3.34 5.59
C PHE A 256 18.68 -4.01 6.67
N GLU A 257 18.87 -3.31 7.76
CA GLU A 257 19.63 -3.77 8.92
C GLU A 257 18.75 -3.82 10.15
N GLY A 258 18.96 -4.83 10.99
CA GLY A 258 18.37 -4.89 12.31
C GLY A 258 18.96 -3.89 13.29
N ALA A 259 18.24 -3.58 14.34
CA ALA A 259 18.77 -2.85 15.47
C ALA A 259 19.90 -3.64 16.14
N THR A 260 20.83 -2.93 16.78
CA THR A 260 21.95 -3.57 17.49
C THR A 260 21.45 -4.28 18.75
N ILE A 261 21.83 -5.53 18.90
CA ILE A 261 21.55 -6.35 20.07
C ILE A 261 22.85 -6.50 20.85
N THR A 262 22.84 -6.18 22.14
CA THR A 262 24.03 -6.35 22.99
C THR A 262 24.02 -7.73 23.61
N ALA A 263 25.02 -8.54 23.26
CA ALA A 263 25.27 -9.83 23.85
C ALA A 263 25.96 -9.69 25.22
N GLY A 264 25.67 -10.62 26.13
CA GLY A 264 26.30 -10.63 27.48
C GLY A 264 27.79 -10.99 27.46
N ALA A 265 28.25 -11.63 26.38
CA ALA A 265 29.65 -11.99 26.16
C ALA A 265 30.01 -11.84 24.69
N SER A 266 31.32 -11.68 24.40
CA SER A 266 31.80 -11.64 23.02
C SER A 266 31.59 -12.98 22.34
N THR A 267 31.00 -12.94 21.14
CA THR A 267 30.85 -14.10 20.28
C THR A 267 31.62 -13.95 18.97
N SER A 268 32.14 -15.06 18.46
CA SER A 268 32.75 -15.15 17.12
C SER A 268 31.97 -16.06 16.19
N LYS A 269 30.81 -16.55 16.64
CA LYS A 269 29.89 -17.36 15.85
C LYS A 269 28.47 -16.89 16.02
N MET A 270 27.72 -16.88 14.95
CA MET A 270 26.30 -16.49 14.93
C MET A 270 25.50 -17.44 14.06
N GLY A 271 24.24 -17.62 14.42
CA GLY A 271 23.23 -18.25 13.59
C GLY A 271 22.04 -17.34 13.39
N ALA A 272 21.20 -17.72 12.45
CA ALA A 272 19.92 -17.03 12.22
C ALA A 272 18.90 -17.99 11.61
N VAL A 273 17.63 -17.70 11.88
CA VAL A 273 16.49 -18.21 11.13
C VAL A 273 15.74 -17.02 10.55
N ILE A 274 15.36 -17.10 9.31
CA ILE A 274 14.50 -16.10 8.67
C ILE A 274 13.20 -16.75 8.22
N THR A 275 12.11 -15.98 8.29
CA THR A 275 10.84 -16.30 7.63
C THR A 275 10.63 -15.35 6.47
N TYR A 276 10.19 -15.89 5.32
CA TYR A 276 9.98 -15.09 4.11
C TYR A 276 8.84 -15.63 3.26
N GLN A 277 8.38 -14.81 2.34
CA GLN A 277 7.35 -15.16 1.35
C GLN A 277 7.80 -14.77 -0.05
N ASP A 278 7.43 -15.58 -1.04
CA ASP A 278 7.39 -15.18 -2.43
C ASP A 278 6.05 -14.49 -2.70
N ASN A 279 6.04 -13.16 -2.72
CA ASN A 279 4.84 -12.41 -3.04
C ASN A 279 4.53 -12.46 -4.54
N ALA A 280 5.56 -12.50 -5.38
CA ALA A 280 5.47 -12.78 -6.80
C ALA A 280 6.70 -13.56 -7.25
N GLY A 281 6.51 -14.49 -8.19
CA GLY A 281 7.56 -15.35 -8.70
C GLY A 281 8.18 -16.26 -7.64
N THR A 282 9.43 -16.63 -7.85
CA THR A 282 10.22 -17.43 -6.91
C THR A 282 11.53 -16.72 -6.60
N ASN A 283 11.87 -16.57 -5.33
CA ASN A 283 13.10 -15.96 -4.87
C ASN A 283 14.10 -17.06 -4.43
N THR A 284 15.31 -16.98 -4.92
CA THR A 284 16.38 -17.91 -4.64
C THR A 284 17.20 -17.42 -3.47
N LEU A 285 17.31 -18.25 -2.41
CA LEU A 285 18.19 -17.97 -1.28
C LEU A 285 19.63 -17.81 -1.74
N ASN A 286 20.37 -16.93 -1.07
CA ASN A 286 21.78 -16.61 -1.34
C ASN A 286 22.02 -15.89 -2.68
N THR A 287 20.96 -15.65 -3.45
CA THR A 287 21.02 -14.92 -4.73
C THR A 287 20.06 -13.73 -4.71
N ASP A 288 18.78 -13.97 -4.43
CA ASP A 288 17.76 -12.93 -4.42
C ASP A 288 17.47 -12.43 -2.98
N ILE A 289 17.71 -13.29 -1.99
CA ILE A 289 17.67 -13.00 -0.56
C ILE A 289 19.02 -13.38 0.02
N ILE A 290 19.76 -12.40 0.52
CA ILE A 290 21.12 -12.57 1.04
C ILE A 290 21.14 -12.08 2.48
N LEU A 291 21.49 -12.97 3.42
CA LEU A 291 21.66 -12.63 4.83
C LEU A 291 23.14 -12.41 5.15
N LYS A 292 23.39 -11.38 5.95
CA LYS A 292 24.70 -11.07 6.49
C LYS A 292 24.62 -10.86 8.01
N LEU A 293 25.60 -11.35 8.74
CA LEU A 293 25.66 -11.25 10.20
C LEU A 293 26.93 -10.54 10.64
N SER A 294 26.83 -9.82 11.77
CA SER A 294 27.93 -9.10 12.39
C SER A 294 27.83 -9.15 13.90
N ALA A 295 28.94 -9.35 14.60
CA ALA A 295 29.01 -9.22 16.05
C ALA A 295 29.72 -7.92 16.52
N ASN A 296 30.13 -7.05 15.59
CA ASN A 296 30.82 -5.79 15.87
C ASN A 296 30.09 -4.57 15.31
N ASN A 297 28.77 -4.51 15.54
CA ASN A 297 27.89 -3.41 15.16
C ASN A 297 27.87 -3.07 13.66
N GLY A 298 27.99 -4.11 12.80
CA GLY A 298 27.96 -3.90 11.35
C GLY A 298 29.28 -3.38 10.74
N SER A 299 30.34 -3.22 11.55
CA SER A 299 31.65 -2.82 11.00
C SER A 299 32.22 -3.86 10.04
N ASN A 300 31.96 -5.13 10.31
CA ASN A 300 32.29 -6.26 9.42
C ASN A 300 31.08 -7.20 9.36
N TYR A 301 30.58 -7.44 8.17
CA TYR A 301 29.54 -8.42 7.91
C TYR A 301 30.12 -9.68 7.29
N ALA A 302 29.75 -10.84 7.82
CA ALA A 302 29.97 -12.14 7.17
C ALA A 302 28.69 -12.54 6.41
N THR A 303 28.86 -12.94 5.15
CA THR A 303 27.73 -13.41 4.34
C THR A 303 27.39 -14.85 4.72
N ALA A 304 26.12 -15.08 5.04
CA ALA A 304 25.59 -16.39 5.39
C ALA A 304 25.30 -17.21 4.13
N THR A 305 25.49 -18.52 4.23
CA THR A 305 24.90 -19.47 3.30
C THR A 305 23.63 -20.02 3.92
N LEU A 306 22.49 -19.48 3.49
CA LEU A 306 21.17 -19.90 3.96
C LEU A 306 20.82 -21.27 3.40
N THR A 307 20.33 -22.15 4.27
CA THR A 307 19.77 -23.46 3.92
C THR A 307 18.26 -23.42 4.15
N ALA A 308 17.49 -23.81 3.14
CA ALA A 308 16.03 -23.89 3.28
C ALA A 308 15.61 -24.89 4.37
N LEU A 309 14.59 -24.54 5.11
CA LEU A 309 13.87 -25.41 6.01
C LEU A 309 12.53 -25.81 5.36
N PRO A 310 11.86 -26.86 5.83
CA PRO A 310 10.48 -27.13 5.44
C PRO A 310 9.59 -25.91 5.68
N ASP A 311 8.65 -25.66 4.77
CA ASP A 311 7.69 -24.58 4.93
C ASP A 311 6.90 -24.77 6.22
N PHE A 312 6.79 -23.71 7.01
CA PHE A 312 6.04 -23.77 8.26
C PHE A 312 4.52 -23.83 8.00
N SER A 313 4.07 -23.12 6.98
CA SER A 313 2.71 -23.17 6.47
C SER A 313 2.69 -22.78 5.00
N THR A 314 1.54 -22.95 4.35
CA THR A 314 1.38 -22.53 2.96
C THR A 314 1.76 -21.07 2.78
N GLY A 315 2.74 -20.82 1.91
CA GLY A 315 3.21 -19.46 1.57
C GLY A 315 4.20 -18.86 2.57
N ILE A 316 4.52 -19.52 3.69
CA ILE A 316 5.55 -19.07 4.63
C ILE A 316 6.74 -20.03 4.59
N LYS A 317 7.79 -19.57 3.97
CA LYS A 317 9.06 -20.26 3.82
C LYS A 317 10.02 -19.89 4.95
N MET A 318 10.95 -20.79 5.24
CA MET A 318 11.98 -20.57 6.24
C MET A 318 13.35 -20.94 5.71
N ALA A 319 14.36 -20.27 6.22
CA ALA A 319 15.74 -20.62 5.98
C ALA A 319 16.60 -20.32 7.20
N LYS A 320 17.70 -21.07 7.34
CA LYS A 320 18.62 -20.93 8.47
C LYS A 320 20.07 -20.88 8.03
N VAL A 321 20.88 -20.35 8.92
CA VAL A 321 22.33 -20.51 8.97
C VAL A 321 22.73 -20.82 10.41
N ASN A 322 23.67 -21.74 10.59
CA ASN A 322 24.25 -22.09 11.90
C ASN A 322 25.74 -21.85 11.87
N ASP A 323 26.32 -21.51 13.01
CA ASP A 323 27.76 -21.44 13.26
C ASP A 323 28.55 -20.57 12.24
N LEU A 324 27.93 -19.54 11.69
CA LEU A 324 28.62 -18.59 10.82
C LEU A 324 29.74 -17.90 11.61
N SER A 325 30.98 -18.02 11.14
CA SER A 325 32.11 -17.31 11.73
C SER A 325 32.00 -15.81 11.42
N VAL A 326 32.07 -14.99 12.45
CA VAL A 326 32.02 -13.52 12.39
C VAL A 326 33.23 -12.92 13.12
N THR A 327 33.54 -11.64 12.83
CA THR A 327 34.50 -10.90 13.64
C THR A 327 33.96 -10.78 15.07
N ALA A 328 34.73 -11.22 16.05
CA ALA A 328 34.29 -11.29 17.45
C ALA A 328 33.85 -9.93 18.00
N GLY A 329 32.76 -9.93 18.76
CA GLY A 329 32.21 -8.74 19.39
C GLY A 329 30.99 -9.06 20.24
N THR A 330 30.44 -8.01 20.86
CA THR A 330 29.24 -8.07 21.70
C THR A 330 28.05 -7.32 21.11
N GLN A 331 28.22 -6.67 19.94
CA GLN A 331 27.15 -5.87 19.32
C GLN A 331 26.71 -6.54 18.03
N LEU A 332 25.59 -7.27 18.16
CA LEU A 332 25.09 -8.14 17.13
C LEU A 332 24.16 -7.37 16.19
N LYS A 333 24.32 -7.60 14.90
CA LYS A 333 23.45 -7.08 13.85
C LYS A 333 23.23 -8.11 12.76
N TYR A 334 22.08 -8.02 12.10
CA TYR A 334 21.87 -8.65 10.81
C TYR A 334 21.68 -7.59 9.72
N LYS A 335 21.94 -7.97 8.51
CA LYS A 335 21.60 -7.25 7.29
C LYS A 335 21.00 -8.23 6.30
N ILE A 336 19.86 -7.85 5.71
CA ILE A 336 19.27 -8.59 4.59
C ILE A 336 19.35 -7.73 3.35
N GLU A 337 19.86 -8.32 2.28
CA GLU A 337 19.93 -7.71 0.97
C GLU A 337 18.98 -8.44 0.01
N PHE A 338 18.25 -7.65 -0.75
CA PHE A 338 17.43 -8.10 -1.87
C PHE A 338 18.18 -7.86 -3.17
N ALA A 339 18.09 -8.81 -4.11
CA ALA A 339 18.59 -8.66 -5.46
C ALA A 339 17.57 -9.20 -6.47
N ASN A 340 17.69 -8.75 -7.72
CA ASN A 340 16.86 -9.18 -8.84
C ASN A 340 15.36 -9.01 -8.63
N GLN A 341 14.93 -8.09 -7.77
CA GLN A 341 13.51 -7.86 -7.50
C GLN A 341 12.85 -7.10 -8.66
N SER A 342 11.62 -7.44 -8.96
CA SER A 342 10.84 -6.84 -10.05
C SER A 342 9.35 -6.96 -9.75
N LEU A 343 8.64 -5.84 -9.84
CA LEU A 343 7.22 -5.74 -9.53
C LEU A 343 6.39 -6.77 -10.32
N GLY A 344 5.57 -7.52 -9.60
CA GLY A 344 4.65 -8.51 -10.16
C GLY A 344 5.31 -9.79 -10.70
N SER A 345 6.65 -9.86 -10.76
CA SER A 345 7.34 -11.02 -11.32
C SER A 345 8.37 -11.66 -10.38
N LYS A 346 8.99 -10.89 -9.49
CA LYS A 346 9.91 -11.38 -8.47
C LYS A 346 9.88 -10.44 -7.25
N GLU A 347 9.14 -10.81 -6.23
CA GLU A 347 8.99 -10.01 -5.01
C GLU A 347 9.14 -10.88 -3.76
N ALA A 348 10.17 -10.60 -2.98
CA ALA A 348 10.37 -11.21 -1.67
C ALA A 348 9.82 -10.31 -0.56
N ARG A 349 9.22 -10.93 0.45
CA ARG A 349 8.86 -10.30 1.72
C ARG A 349 9.55 -11.03 2.86
N ILE A 350 10.34 -10.33 3.66
CA ILE A 350 10.90 -10.89 4.88
C ILE A 350 9.92 -10.61 6.02
N ARG A 351 9.50 -11.67 6.72
CA ARG A 351 8.48 -11.63 7.78
C ARG A 351 9.07 -11.67 9.19
N GLY A 352 10.27 -12.14 9.32
CA GLY A 352 10.93 -12.16 10.62
C GLY A 352 12.36 -12.67 10.53
N VAL A 353 13.14 -12.27 11.51
CA VAL A 353 14.52 -12.69 11.72
C VAL A 353 14.71 -13.09 13.16
N SER A 354 15.32 -14.24 13.39
CA SER A 354 15.84 -14.65 14.68
C SER A 354 17.37 -14.70 14.61
N LEU A 355 18.03 -14.03 15.53
CA LEU A 355 19.48 -14.18 15.73
C LEU A 355 19.76 -15.14 16.87
N GLN A 356 20.79 -15.93 16.68
CA GLN A 356 21.31 -16.91 17.65
C GLN A 356 22.80 -16.66 17.87
N TYR A 357 23.27 -16.77 19.13
CA TYR A 357 24.65 -16.46 19.51
C TYR A 357 25.08 -17.08 20.85
#